data_8f24b92a3718b1c8e0abcf66cd0c0ad9
#
_entry.id   8f24b92a3718b1c8e0abcf66cd0c0ad9
#
_cell.length_a   1.000
_cell.length_b   1.000
_cell.length_c   1.000
_cell.angle_alpha   90.00
_cell.angle_beta   90.00
_cell.angle_gamma   90.00
#
_symmetry.space_group_name_H-M   'P 1'
#
loop_
_entity.id
_entity.type
_entity.pdbx_description
1 polymer ?
#
loop_
_entity_poly.entity_id
_entity_poly.type
_entity_poly.pdbx_seq_one_letter_code
_entity_poly.pdbx_strand_id
1 'polypeptide(L)'
;MRNVWHELSGLLLPMTCAGCGRPRTELCAVCGAALLGGPARRVRPSPGPPGLPTVYAAAPYENAVRAVLLAHKERGVLGLAGALGRALAGCVRAGTGQLGGAATPSGAGPLRAEAPLLLLPVPSARSATAARGHDPVRRIAVTAARELRRSGRPAHVFPVLRQRRAVADQSGLDARQRRANLAGALELTAAGERLFRRGLVRHDRVILVDDLLTTGSTLAEAARAVGEGCRADREPAVHRGCRAAVVAASPSAFEINRN
;
A
#
# COMPACT_ATOMS: atom_id res chain seq x y z
N MET A 1 -31.31 14.04 -8.87
CA MET A 1 -31.78 13.08 -9.89
C MET A 1 -30.65 12.35 -10.64
N ARG A 2 -29.36 12.72 -10.52
CA ARG A 2 -28.22 12.04 -11.23
C ARG A 2 -27.74 10.74 -10.56
N ASN A 3 -28.00 10.51 -9.27
CA ASN A 3 -27.51 9.33 -8.55
C ASN A 3 -28.37 8.07 -8.71
N VAL A 4 -29.66 8.22 -9.02
CA VAL A 4 -30.60 7.08 -9.18
C VAL A 4 -30.29 6.26 -10.43
N TRP A 5 -29.81 6.90 -11.51
CA TRP A 5 -29.43 6.20 -12.74
C TRP A 5 -28.15 5.36 -12.61
N HIS A 6 -27.23 5.72 -11.71
CA HIS A 6 -26.03 4.92 -11.43
C HIS A 6 -26.33 3.66 -10.61
N GLU A 7 -27.33 3.70 -9.73
CA GLU A 7 -27.77 2.52 -8.97
C GLU A 7 -28.60 1.57 -9.82
N LEU A 8 -29.45 2.09 -10.70
CA LEU A 8 -30.26 1.26 -11.60
C LEU A 8 -29.45 0.61 -12.73
N SER A 9 -28.36 1.24 -13.21
CA SER A 9 -27.49 0.63 -14.21
C SER A 9 -26.67 -0.55 -13.65
N GLY A 10 -26.40 -0.59 -12.34
CA GLY A 10 -25.77 -1.72 -11.66
C GLY A 10 -26.66 -2.97 -11.56
N LEU A 11 -27.98 -2.80 -11.64
CA LEU A 11 -28.94 -3.91 -11.59
C LEU A 11 -29.17 -4.60 -12.96
N LEU A 12 -28.79 -3.95 -14.05
CA LEU A 12 -29.03 -4.44 -15.43
C LEU A 12 -27.78 -4.97 -16.14
N LEU A 13 -26.57 -4.65 -15.65
CA LEU A 13 -25.34 -5.20 -16.22
C LEU A 13 -24.94 -6.46 -15.45
N PRO A 14 -24.82 -7.62 -16.13
CA PRO A 14 -24.38 -8.82 -15.46
C PRO A 14 -22.99 -8.59 -14.85
N MET A 15 -22.87 -8.81 -13.55
CA MET A 15 -21.57 -8.75 -12.86
C MET A 15 -20.60 -9.70 -13.56
N THR A 16 -19.44 -9.18 -13.96
CA THR A 16 -18.38 -9.98 -14.58
C THR A 16 -17.11 -9.88 -13.77
N CYS A 17 -16.34 -10.96 -13.76
CA CYS A 17 -15.07 -11.02 -13.08
C CYS A 17 -14.11 -9.95 -13.63
N ALA A 18 -13.63 -9.06 -12.77
CA ALA A 18 -12.73 -7.98 -13.14
C ALA A 18 -11.40 -8.47 -13.74
N GLY A 19 -11.00 -9.72 -13.47
CA GLY A 19 -9.77 -10.31 -13.98
C GLY A 19 -9.92 -10.99 -15.34
N CYS A 20 -10.99 -11.78 -15.58
CA CYS A 20 -11.13 -12.60 -16.78
C CYS A 20 -12.49 -12.50 -17.49
N GLY A 21 -13.41 -11.65 -17.02
CA GLY A 21 -14.71 -11.46 -17.63
C GLY A 21 -15.76 -12.55 -17.33
N ARG A 22 -15.45 -13.59 -16.53
CA ARG A 22 -16.42 -14.65 -16.18
C ARG A 22 -17.68 -14.03 -15.58
N PRO A 23 -18.90 -14.42 -16.03
CA PRO A 23 -20.15 -13.84 -15.55
C PRO A 23 -20.44 -14.22 -14.09
N ARG A 24 -21.37 -13.46 -13.47
CA ARG A 24 -21.95 -13.68 -12.14
C ARG A 24 -20.99 -13.59 -10.96
N THR A 25 -19.86 -12.89 -11.08
CA THR A 25 -18.94 -12.67 -9.96
C THR A 25 -18.08 -11.43 -10.24
N GLU A 26 -17.78 -10.63 -9.24
CA GLU A 26 -16.79 -9.55 -9.36
C GLU A 26 -15.34 -10.08 -9.41
N LEU A 27 -15.08 -11.23 -8.75
CA LEU A 27 -13.78 -11.88 -8.73
C LEU A 27 -13.98 -13.41 -8.64
N CYS A 28 -13.68 -14.12 -9.69
CA CYS A 28 -13.78 -15.59 -9.71
C CYS A 28 -12.64 -16.24 -8.91
N ALA A 29 -12.80 -17.51 -8.52
CA ALA A 29 -11.81 -18.25 -7.73
C ALA A 29 -10.41 -18.27 -8.38
N VAL A 30 -10.34 -18.42 -9.70
CA VAL A 30 -9.05 -18.47 -10.45
C VAL A 30 -8.32 -17.11 -10.36
N CYS A 31 -9.03 -16.00 -10.63
CA CYS A 31 -8.42 -14.68 -10.52
C CYS A 31 -8.14 -14.29 -9.06
N GLY A 32 -8.96 -14.76 -8.11
CA GLY A 32 -8.70 -14.63 -6.69
C GLY A 32 -7.45 -15.39 -6.25
N ALA A 33 -7.24 -16.61 -6.77
CA ALA A 33 -6.03 -17.37 -6.51
C ALA A 33 -4.78 -16.72 -7.11
N ALA A 34 -4.86 -16.10 -8.28
CA ALA A 34 -3.74 -15.34 -8.85
C ALA A 34 -3.31 -14.15 -7.93
N LEU A 35 -4.26 -13.56 -7.20
CA LEU A 35 -4.00 -12.46 -6.28
C LEU A 35 -3.56 -12.93 -4.88
N LEU A 36 -4.10 -14.04 -4.38
CA LEU A 36 -4.02 -14.47 -2.98
C LEU A 36 -3.35 -15.83 -2.79
N GLY A 37 -3.10 -16.57 -3.86
CA GLY A 37 -2.66 -17.98 -3.80
C GLY A 37 -1.19 -18.19 -3.45
N GLY A 38 -0.37 -17.16 -3.52
CA GLY A 38 1.04 -17.22 -3.16
C GLY A 38 1.37 -16.50 -1.85
N PRO A 39 2.52 -16.82 -1.23
CA PRO A 39 3.03 -16.06 -0.10
C PRO A 39 3.46 -14.67 -0.57
N ALA A 40 3.25 -13.66 0.28
CA ALA A 40 3.81 -12.34 0.04
C ALA A 40 5.35 -12.40 0.00
N ARG A 41 5.95 -11.78 -0.99
CA ARG A 41 7.39 -11.84 -1.26
C ARG A 41 8.02 -10.46 -1.12
N ARG A 42 9.26 -10.45 -0.64
CA ARG A 42 10.09 -9.25 -0.72
C ARG A 42 10.39 -8.97 -2.19
N VAL A 43 10.20 -7.71 -2.60
CA VAL A 43 10.40 -7.27 -3.99
C VAL A 43 11.26 -6.03 -4.04
N ARG A 44 11.99 -5.86 -5.15
CA ARG A 44 12.81 -4.68 -5.40
C ARG A 44 12.92 -4.42 -6.91
N PRO A 45 12.59 -3.21 -7.39
CA PRO A 45 12.84 -2.85 -8.77
C PRO A 45 14.35 -2.74 -9.04
N SER A 46 14.78 -3.05 -10.25
CA SER A 46 16.17 -2.89 -10.70
C SER A 46 16.20 -2.02 -11.97
N PRO A 47 16.87 -0.86 -11.95
CA PRO A 47 17.47 -0.22 -10.77
C PRO A 47 16.41 0.31 -9.79
N GLY A 48 16.68 0.18 -8.48
CA GLY A 48 15.82 0.74 -7.42
C GLY A 48 16.28 2.14 -7.02
N PRO A 49 15.35 3.06 -6.65
CA PRO A 49 15.71 4.38 -6.17
C PRO A 49 16.40 4.31 -4.80
N PRO A 50 17.33 5.24 -4.51
CA PRO A 50 17.87 5.38 -3.17
C PRO A 50 16.76 5.71 -2.15
N GLY A 51 16.88 5.21 -0.92
CA GLY A 51 15.88 5.41 0.12
C GLY A 51 14.61 4.56 -0.01
N LEU A 52 14.53 3.65 -0.99
CA LEU A 52 13.40 2.72 -1.09
C LEU A 52 13.40 1.80 0.14
N PRO A 53 12.30 1.75 0.91
CA PRO A 53 12.17 0.83 2.04
C PRO A 53 12.14 -0.63 1.56
N THR A 54 12.25 -1.57 2.51
CA THR A 54 11.96 -2.98 2.20
C THR A 54 10.48 -3.12 1.85
N VAL A 55 10.19 -3.60 0.62
CA VAL A 55 8.84 -3.73 0.08
C VAL A 55 8.42 -5.19 0.00
N TYR A 56 7.18 -5.47 0.37
CA TYR A 56 6.53 -6.78 0.19
C TYR A 56 5.34 -6.64 -0.76
N ALA A 57 5.21 -7.57 -1.71
CA ALA A 57 4.11 -7.63 -2.67
C ALA A 57 3.44 -9.01 -2.65
N ALA A 58 2.13 -9.05 -2.90
CA ALA A 58 1.36 -10.29 -2.95
C ALA A 58 1.51 -11.01 -4.30
N ALA A 59 1.52 -10.28 -5.41
CA ALA A 59 1.52 -10.86 -6.74
C ALA A 59 2.24 -9.99 -7.78
N PRO A 60 2.68 -10.57 -8.92
CA PRO A 60 3.14 -9.81 -10.08
C PRO A 60 2.00 -9.00 -10.71
N TYR A 61 2.33 -7.78 -11.17
CA TYR A 61 1.39 -6.89 -11.86
C TYR A 61 1.23 -7.31 -13.32
N GLU A 62 0.50 -8.38 -13.54
CA GLU A 62 0.24 -8.94 -14.87
C GLU A 62 -1.13 -9.62 -14.93
N ASN A 63 -1.60 -9.92 -16.11
CA ASN A 63 -2.80 -10.71 -16.37
C ASN A 63 -4.00 -10.29 -15.48
N ALA A 64 -4.59 -11.23 -14.75
CA ALA A 64 -5.75 -11.01 -13.89
C ALA A 64 -5.49 -10.01 -12.77
N VAL A 65 -4.30 -9.99 -12.17
CA VAL A 65 -3.95 -9.06 -11.09
C VAL A 65 -3.94 -7.61 -11.59
N ARG A 66 -3.36 -7.38 -12.77
CA ARG A 66 -3.40 -6.07 -13.43
C ARG A 66 -4.83 -5.64 -13.73
N ALA A 67 -5.65 -6.53 -14.28
CA ALA A 67 -7.03 -6.22 -14.62
C ALA A 67 -7.87 -5.87 -13.39
N VAL A 68 -7.69 -6.60 -12.27
CA VAL A 68 -8.36 -6.38 -10.99
C VAL A 68 -7.97 -5.03 -10.39
N LEU A 69 -6.67 -4.68 -10.37
CA LEU A 69 -6.21 -3.40 -9.86
C LEU A 69 -6.74 -2.23 -10.68
N LEU A 70 -6.71 -2.32 -12.02
CA LEU A 70 -7.28 -1.30 -12.90
C LEU A 70 -8.80 -1.17 -12.72
N ALA A 71 -9.51 -2.28 -12.53
CA ALA A 71 -10.95 -2.25 -12.26
C ALA A 71 -11.27 -1.50 -10.97
N HIS A 72 -10.52 -1.77 -9.89
CA HIS A 72 -10.71 -1.08 -8.63
C HIS A 72 -10.32 0.40 -8.73
N LYS A 73 -9.16 0.69 -9.34
CA LYS A 73 -8.58 2.04 -9.37
C LYS A 73 -9.30 2.96 -10.35
N GLU A 74 -9.54 2.52 -11.58
CA GLU A 74 -10.00 3.38 -12.66
C GLU A 74 -11.47 3.19 -13.02
N ARG A 75 -12.02 1.98 -12.83
CA ARG A 75 -13.41 1.67 -13.14
C ARG A 75 -14.34 1.71 -11.94
N GLY A 76 -13.80 1.96 -10.72
CA GLY A 76 -14.59 2.12 -9.51
C GLY A 76 -15.28 0.84 -9.02
N VAL A 77 -14.77 -0.36 -9.36
CA VAL A 77 -15.31 -1.62 -8.85
C VAL A 77 -14.90 -1.79 -7.39
N LEU A 78 -15.66 -1.15 -6.49
CA LEU A 78 -15.30 -0.98 -5.09
C LEU A 78 -15.36 -2.28 -4.29
N GLY A 79 -16.15 -3.28 -4.71
CA GLY A 79 -16.25 -4.62 -4.08
C GLY A 79 -14.91 -5.36 -4.06
N LEU A 80 -14.01 -5.07 -5.03
CA LEU A 80 -12.68 -5.66 -5.08
C LEU A 80 -11.78 -5.25 -3.90
N ALA A 81 -12.11 -4.17 -3.17
CA ALA A 81 -11.33 -3.73 -2.01
C ALA A 81 -11.18 -4.84 -0.96
N GLY A 82 -12.14 -5.76 -0.84
CA GLY A 82 -12.07 -6.92 0.04
C GLY A 82 -10.90 -7.84 -0.28
N ALA A 83 -10.77 -8.27 -1.54
CA ALA A 83 -9.70 -9.15 -1.99
C ALA A 83 -8.34 -8.43 -1.97
N LEU A 84 -8.28 -7.19 -2.47
CA LEU A 84 -7.06 -6.37 -2.48
C LEU A 84 -6.55 -6.08 -1.07
N GLY A 85 -7.46 -5.82 -0.12
CA GLY A 85 -7.11 -5.60 1.29
C GLY A 85 -6.58 -6.86 1.97
N ARG A 86 -7.12 -8.05 1.68
CA ARG A 86 -6.56 -9.33 2.16
C ARG A 86 -5.14 -9.57 1.61
N ALA A 87 -4.91 -9.30 0.33
CA ALA A 87 -3.59 -9.40 -0.28
C ALA A 87 -2.60 -8.45 0.42
N LEU A 88 -2.96 -7.18 0.59
CA LEU A 88 -2.14 -6.20 1.30
C LEU A 88 -1.87 -6.61 2.75
N ALA A 89 -2.86 -7.13 3.48
CA ALA A 89 -2.68 -7.62 4.84
C ALA A 89 -1.67 -8.78 4.91
N GLY A 90 -1.65 -9.66 3.91
CA GLY A 90 -0.63 -10.70 3.73
C GLY A 90 0.78 -10.12 3.64
N CYS A 91 0.94 -9.06 2.83
CA CYS A 91 2.22 -8.35 2.67
C CYS A 91 2.68 -7.67 3.98
N VAL A 92 1.75 -7.03 4.69
CA VAL A 92 2.04 -6.42 6.00
C VAL A 92 2.50 -7.48 7.00
N ARG A 93 1.80 -8.63 7.09
CA ARG A 93 2.21 -9.75 7.97
C ARG A 93 3.61 -10.26 7.63
N ALA A 94 3.89 -10.50 6.34
CA ALA A 94 5.20 -10.96 5.88
C ALA A 94 6.32 -9.95 6.24
N GLY A 95 6.04 -8.66 6.05
CA GLY A 95 6.99 -7.59 6.40
C GLY A 95 7.20 -7.44 7.91
N THR A 96 6.22 -7.75 8.73
CA THR A 96 6.29 -7.60 10.20
C THR A 96 6.60 -8.89 10.94
N GLY A 97 6.41 -10.04 10.35
CA GLY A 97 6.78 -11.35 10.93
C GLY A 97 8.27 -11.48 11.25
N GLN A 98 9.13 -10.76 10.50
CA GLN A 98 10.57 -10.66 10.79
C GLN A 98 10.88 -9.77 12.02
N LEU A 99 9.91 -9.04 12.57
CA LEU A 99 10.07 -8.28 13.82
C LEU A 99 9.90 -9.16 15.07
N GLY A 100 9.26 -10.32 14.93
CA GLY A 100 9.08 -11.29 16.03
C GLY A 100 10.21 -12.31 16.16
N GLY A 101 11.19 -12.30 15.24
CA GLY A 101 12.28 -13.29 15.18
C GLY A 101 13.51 -13.00 16.03
N ALA A 102 13.60 -11.87 16.70
CA ALA A 102 14.55 -11.71 17.80
C ALA A 102 13.87 -12.26 19.05
N ALA A 103 14.24 -13.49 19.42
CA ALA A 103 13.82 -14.13 20.66
C ALA A 103 13.99 -13.13 21.81
N THR A 104 12.89 -12.62 22.35
CA THR A 104 12.90 -12.05 23.67
C THR A 104 13.22 -13.18 24.62
N PRO A 105 14.26 -13.08 25.47
CA PRO A 105 14.54 -14.10 26.46
C PRO A 105 13.32 -14.28 27.35
N SER A 106 12.99 -15.53 27.62
CA SER A 106 11.92 -15.97 28.49
C SER A 106 11.95 -15.20 29.81
N GLY A 107 10.99 -14.31 29.98
CA GLY A 107 10.66 -13.63 31.21
C GLY A 107 9.17 -13.31 31.12
N ALA A 108 8.33 -14.20 31.64
CA ALA A 108 6.89 -14.08 31.66
C ALA A 108 6.45 -12.82 32.43
N GLY A 109 6.19 -11.75 31.68
CA GLY A 109 5.39 -10.63 32.15
C GLY A 109 4.02 -10.67 31.46
N PRO A 110 2.95 -10.18 32.09
CA PRO A 110 1.59 -10.26 31.54
C PRO A 110 1.53 -9.58 30.17
N LEU A 111 0.76 -10.20 29.24
CA LEU A 111 0.44 -9.82 27.88
C LEU A 111 0.55 -8.30 27.63
N ARG A 112 1.72 -7.82 27.25
CA ARG A 112 1.83 -6.48 26.68
C ARG A 112 1.07 -6.53 25.37
N ALA A 113 -0.10 -5.91 25.34
CA ALA A 113 -0.85 -5.72 24.11
C ALA A 113 0.12 -5.16 23.06
N GLU A 114 0.32 -5.90 21.96
CA GLU A 114 1.21 -5.45 20.90
C GLU A 114 0.77 -4.06 20.42
N ALA A 115 1.69 -3.11 20.45
CA ALA A 115 1.39 -1.76 19.94
C ALA A 115 0.91 -1.86 18.48
N PRO A 116 -0.14 -1.10 18.10
CA PRO A 116 -0.76 -1.21 16.80
C PRO A 116 0.21 -0.88 15.65
N LEU A 117 0.03 -1.56 14.53
CA LEU A 117 0.64 -1.18 13.26
C LEU A 117 -0.07 0.06 12.69
N LEU A 118 0.68 0.97 12.12
CA LEU A 118 0.17 2.16 11.46
C LEU A 118 0.38 2.05 9.96
N LEU A 119 -0.70 1.82 9.22
CA LEU A 119 -0.68 1.76 7.77
C LEU A 119 -0.80 3.18 7.22
N LEU A 120 0.25 3.67 6.59
CA LEU A 120 0.31 4.99 5.96
C LEU A 120 0.03 4.85 4.45
N PRO A 121 -1.19 5.11 3.98
CA PRO A 121 -1.48 5.09 2.55
C PRO A 121 -0.73 6.22 1.85
N VAL A 122 -0.06 5.85 0.76
CA VAL A 122 0.54 6.82 -0.15
C VAL A 122 -0.59 7.56 -0.87
N PRO A 123 -0.61 8.90 -0.82
CA PRO A 123 -1.71 9.66 -1.40
C PRO A 123 -1.69 9.63 -2.92
N SER A 124 -2.82 9.33 -3.54
CA SER A 124 -3.06 9.54 -4.97
C SER A 124 -3.10 11.05 -5.30
N ALA A 125 -2.89 11.40 -6.58
CA ALA A 125 -3.05 12.79 -7.02
C ALA A 125 -4.47 13.29 -6.69
N ARG A 126 -4.57 14.52 -6.16
CA ARG A 126 -5.86 15.12 -5.77
C ARG A 126 -6.85 15.19 -6.93
N SER A 127 -6.37 15.55 -8.12
CA SER A 127 -7.19 15.57 -9.35
C SER A 127 -7.72 14.19 -9.68
N ALA A 128 -6.90 13.16 -9.58
CA ALA A 128 -7.30 11.78 -9.83
C ALA A 128 -8.30 11.26 -8.78
N THR A 129 -8.12 11.61 -7.50
CA THR A 129 -9.07 11.27 -6.44
C THR A 129 -10.40 12.01 -6.62
N ALA A 130 -10.36 13.29 -6.98
CA ALA A 130 -11.56 14.08 -7.26
C ALA A 130 -12.33 13.53 -8.48
N ALA A 131 -11.62 13.18 -9.56
CA ALA A 131 -12.24 12.60 -10.76
C ALA A 131 -12.89 11.25 -10.50
N ARG A 132 -12.30 10.41 -9.63
CA ARG A 132 -12.80 9.07 -9.30
C ARG A 132 -13.84 9.07 -8.17
N GLY A 133 -13.93 10.13 -7.37
CA GLY A 133 -14.79 10.21 -6.19
C GLY A 133 -14.32 9.36 -5.00
N HIS A 134 -13.17 8.69 -5.08
CA HIS A 134 -12.61 7.88 -4.00
C HIS A 134 -11.09 7.79 -4.06
N ASP A 135 -10.46 7.47 -2.91
CA ASP A 135 -9.05 7.13 -2.80
C ASP A 135 -8.89 5.60 -2.75
N PRO A 136 -8.41 4.97 -3.84
CA PRO A 136 -8.31 3.51 -3.95
C PRO A 136 -7.32 2.92 -2.94
N VAL A 137 -6.15 3.54 -2.73
CA VAL A 137 -5.12 3.05 -1.80
C VAL A 137 -5.63 3.10 -0.37
N ARG A 138 -6.26 4.21 0.03
CA ARG A 138 -6.85 4.34 1.36
C ARG A 138 -7.96 3.30 1.59
N ARG A 139 -8.79 3.01 0.61
CA ARG A 139 -9.84 2.01 0.70
C ARG A 139 -9.26 0.60 0.91
N ILE A 140 -8.25 0.23 0.15
CA ILE A 140 -7.51 -1.04 0.32
C ILE A 140 -6.87 -1.10 1.70
N ALA A 141 -6.23 -0.03 2.16
CA ALA A 141 -5.59 0.06 3.47
C ALA A 141 -6.58 -0.14 4.63
N VAL A 142 -7.78 0.46 4.54
CA VAL A 142 -8.85 0.28 5.55
C VAL A 142 -9.26 -1.19 5.63
N THR A 143 -9.42 -1.86 4.50
CA THR A 143 -9.78 -3.29 4.47
C THR A 143 -8.63 -4.15 5.00
N ALA A 144 -7.38 -3.84 4.65
CA ALA A 144 -6.21 -4.54 5.18
C ALA A 144 -6.09 -4.39 6.70
N ALA A 145 -6.32 -3.19 7.24
CA ALA A 145 -6.31 -2.96 8.68
C ALA A 145 -7.42 -3.76 9.40
N ARG A 146 -8.61 -3.89 8.80
CA ARG A 146 -9.69 -4.74 9.33
C ARG A 146 -9.28 -6.21 9.34
N GLU A 147 -8.65 -6.69 8.27
CA GLU A 147 -8.19 -8.07 8.14
C GLU A 147 -7.07 -8.40 9.15
N LEU A 148 -6.13 -7.49 9.36
CA LEU A 148 -5.09 -7.62 10.38
C LEU A 148 -5.69 -7.71 11.78
N ARG A 149 -6.66 -6.87 12.12
CA ARG A 149 -7.36 -6.94 13.43
C ARG A 149 -8.13 -8.25 13.62
N ARG A 150 -8.79 -8.77 12.56
CA ARG A 150 -9.47 -10.08 12.62
C ARG A 150 -8.51 -11.23 12.89
N SER A 151 -7.26 -11.10 12.43
CA SER A 151 -6.19 -12.07 12.69
C SER A 151 -5.39 -11.78 13.98
N GLY A 152 -5.93 -10.97 14.90
CA GLY A 152 -5.31 -10.68 16.19
C GLY A 152 -4.20 -9.63 16.17
N ARG A 153 -3.92 -9.02 15.02
CA ARG A 153 -2.86 -7.98 14.88
C ARG A 153 -3.46 -6.58 14.92
N PRO A 154 -3.31 -5.80 15.99
CA PRO A 154 -3.79 -4.42 16.04
C PRO A 154 -3.22 -3.59 14.90
N ALA A 155 -4.08 -2.94 14.11
CA ALA A 155 -3.66 -2.11 12.99
C ALA A 155 -4.66 -0.98 12.73
N HIS A 156 -4.14 0.21 12.40
CA HIS A 156 -4.92 1.39 12.06
C HIS A 156 -4.42 2.01 10.76
N VAL A 157 -5.33 2.64 10.01
CA VAL A 157 -4.94 3.47 8.88
C VAL A 157 -4.62 4.86 9.40
N PHE A 158 -3.44 5.36 9.04
CA PHE A 158 -2.92 6.63 9.49
C PHE A 158 -2.59 7.53 8.28
N PRO A 159 -3.57 8.24 7.70
CA PRO A 159 -3.42 8.98 6.45
C PRO A 159 -2.80 10.36 6.70
N VAL A 160 -1.54 10.40 7.08
CA VAL A 160 -0.81 11.63 7.41
C VAL A 160 0.12 12.12 6.31
N LEU A 161 0.22 11.39 5.20
CA LEU A 161 0.92 11.85 4.01
C LEU A 161 -0.02 12.69 3.14
N ARG A 162 0.49 13.78 2.58
CA ARG A 162 -0.21 14.61 1.60
C ARG A 162 0.73 15.05 0.48
N GLN A 163 0.16 15.38 -0.67
CA GLN A 163 0.90 16.04 -1.73
C GLN A 163 1.14 17.51 -1.36
N ARG A 164 2.40 17.90 -1.37
CA ARG A 164 2.87 19.28 -1.17
C ARG A 164 2.62 20.14 -2.43
N ARG A 165 2.80 19.55 -3.60
CA ARG A 165 2.62 20.19 -4.91
C ARG A 165 1.93 19.25 -5.89
N ALA A 166 1.41 19.80 -6.96
CA ALA A 166 0.93 18.98 -8.07
C ALA A 166 2.07 18.15 -8.66
N VAL A 167 1.78 16.90 -8.97
CA VAL A 167 2.68 15.98 -9.64
C VAL A 167 2.14 15.78 -11.05
N ALA A 168 2.98 15.96 -12.08
CA ALA A 168 2.59 15.70 -13.44
C ALA A 168 2.22 14.24 -13.66
N ASP A 169 1.40 13.95 -14.65
CA ASP A 169 1.06 12.58 -15.01
C ASP A 169 2.33 11.77 -15.23
N GLN A 170 2.38 10.59 -14.63
CA GLN A 170 3.53 9.69 -14.70
C GLN A 170 3.45 8.72 -15.89
N SER A 171 2.37 8.80 -16.68
CA SER A 171 2.19 8.02 -17.89
C SER A 171 3.30 8.40 -18.90
N GLY A 172 4.02 7.40 -19.40
CA GLY A 172 5.11 7.63 -20.37
C GLY A 172 6.44 8.12 -19.81
N LEU A 173 6.53 8.48 -18.50
CA LEU A 173 7.80 8.85 -17.88
C LEU A 173 8.68 7.63 -17.62
N ASP A 174 9.98 7.76 -17.88
CA ASP A 174 10.98 6.77 -17.46
C ASP A 174 11.25 6.82 -15.93
N ALA A 175 12.08 5.91 -15.42
CA ALA A 175 12.35 5.80 -13.98
C ALA A 175 13.04 7.06 -13.41
N ARG A 176 13.94 7.71 -14.17
CA ARG A 176 14.64 8.93 -13.77
C ARG A 176 13.68 10.12 -13.74
N GLN A 177 12.86 10.25 -14.77
CA GLN A 177 11.84 11.28 -14.88
C GLN A 177 10.79 11.16 -13.77
N ARG A 178 10.31 9.94 -13.49
CA ARG A 178 9.37 9.69 -12.37
C ARG A 178 9.97 10.08 -11.03
N ARG A 179 11.24 9.78 -10.80
CA ARG A 179 11.93 10.18 -9.57
C ARG A 179 12.05 11.70 -9.47
N ALA A 180 12.46 12.38 -10.53
CA ALA A 180 12.56 13.84 -10.56
C ALA A 180 11.19 14.52 -10.36
N ASN A 181 10.14 13.98 -11.00
CA ASN A 181 8.77 14.47 -10.87
C ASN A 181 8.21 14.31 -9.44
N LEU A 182 8.66 13.30 -8.69
CA LEU A 182 8.19 13.02 -7.34
C LEU A 182 9.08 13.64 -6.24
N ALA A 183 10.30 14.07 -6.54
CA ALA A 183 11.21 14.62 -5.53
C ALA A 183 10.59 15.81 -4.79
N GLY A 184 10.48 15.74 -3.45
CA GLY A 184 9.85 16.76 -2.61
C GLY A 184 8.33 16.92 -2.82
N ALA A 185 7.67 15.97 -3.49
CA ALA A 185 6.24 16.06 -3.77
C ALA A 185 5.34 15.64 -2.60
N LEU A 186 5.88 14.89 -1.64
CA LEU A 186 5.14 14.43 -0.47
C LEU A 186 5.67 15.06 0.82
N GLU A 187 4.77 15.27 1.76
CA GLU A 187 5.08 15.75 3.11
C GLU A 187 4.11 15.16 4.12
N LEU A 188 4.47 15.21 5.41
CA LEU A 188 3.53 14.91 6.49
C LEU A 188 2.54 16.08 6.67
N THR A 189 1.33 15.74 7.08
CA THR A 189 0.41 16.76 7.60
C THR A 189 0.93 17.31 8.94
N ALA A 190 0.54 18.53 9.30
CA ALA A 190 0.93 19.12 10.58
C ALA A 190 0.55 18.26 11.81
N ALA A 191 -0.55 17.50 11.71
CA ALA A 191 -0.94 16.55 12.75
C ALA A 191 0.03 15.36 12.79
N GLY A 192 0.39 14.80 11.63
CA GLY A 192 1.38 13.73 11.52
C GLY A 192 2.72 14.14 12.10
N GLU A 193 3.26 15.29 11.69
CA GLU A 193 4.53 15.82 12.21
C GLU A 193 4.53 15.96 13.73
N ARG A 194 3.45 16.50 14.30
CA ARG A 194 3.33 16.65 15.77
C ARG A 194 3.39 15.29 16.49
N LEU A 195 2.71 14.26 15.94
CA LEU A 195 2.68 12.93 16.56
C LEU A 195 4.05 12.26 16.49
N PHE A 196 4.74 12.35 15.36
CA PHE A 196 6.10 11.83 15.21
C PHE A 196 7.08 12.54 16.13
N ARG A 197 7.10 13.89 16.14
CA ARG A 197 8.00 14.68 16.99
C ARG A 197 7.79 14.44 18.49
N ARG A 198 6.57 14.13 18.92
CA ARG A 198 6.26 13.80 20.32
C ARG A 198 6.60 12.34 20.66
N GLY A 199 7.16 11.55 19.76
CA GLY A 199 7.44 10.15 19.98
C GLY A 199 6.20 9.26 20.17
N LEU A 200 5.01 9.79 19.85
CA LEU A 200 3.74 9.03 19.95
C LEU A 200 3.59 7.99 18.85
N VAL A 201 4.35 8.12 17.77
CA VAL A 201 4.41 7.18 16.66
C VAL A 201 5.80 6.58 16.58
N ARG A 202 5.88 5.26 16.73
CA ARG A 202 7.13 4.50 16.59
C ARG A 202 7.36 4.13 15.13
N HIS A 203 8.56 4.38 14.62
CA HIS A 203 8.92 4.11 13.21
C HIS A 203 8.85 2.63 12.83
N ASP A 204 9.22 1.75 13.75
CA ASP A 204 9.16 0.29 13.54
C ASP A 204 7.74 -0.24 13.39
N ARG A 205 6.72 0.57 13.72
CA ARG A 205 5.30 0.26 13.57
C ARG A 205 4.66 0.89 12.35
N VAL A 206 5.40 1.70 11.61
CA VAL A 206 4.93 2.38 10.40
C VAL A 206 5.16 1.51 9.17
N ILE A 207 4.10 1.28 8.42
CA ILE A 207 4.12 0.56 7.16
C ILE A 207 3.54 1.48 6.08
N LEU A 208 4.37 1.87 5.12
CA LEU A 208 3.88 2.55 3.92
C LEU A 208 3.08 1.57 3.07
N VAL A 209 1.92 1.98 2.59
CA VAL A 209 1.07 1.11 1.76
C VAL A 209 0.69 1.79 0.46
N ASP A 210 0.77 1.03 -0.64
CA ASP A 210 0.37 1.47 -1.98
C ASP A 210 -0.33 0.31 -2.71
N ASP A 211 -0.94 0.59 -3.85
CA ASP A 211 -1.56 -0.43 -4.70
C ASP A 211 -0.53 -1.17 -5.57
N LEU A 212 0.48 -0.46 -6.08
CA LEU A 212 1.41 -0.97 -7.09
C LEU A 212 2.84 -0.43 -6.90
N LEU A 213 3.82 -1.34 -6.91
CA LEU A 213 5.23 -1.00 -7.06
C LEU A 213 5.66 -1.14 -8.53
N THR A 214 6.03 -0.05 -9.15
CA THR A 214 6.70 -0.03 -10.46
C THR A 214 8.19 0.29 -10.27
N THR A 215 8.58 1.54 -10.37
CA THR A 215 9.96 2.00 -10.16
C THR A 215 10.34 2.17 -8.68
N GLY A 216 9.36 2.21 -7.77
CA GLY A 216 9.57 2.48 -6.35
C GLY A 216 9.75 3.95 -5.98
N SER A 217 9.71 4.85 -6.96
CA SER A 217 9.96 6.29 -6.72
C SER A 217 8.96 6.89 -5.73
N THR A 218 7.68 6.49 -5.80
CA THR A 218 6.63 6.98 -4.90
C THR A 218 6.86 6.53 -3.45
N LEU A 219 7.21 5.25 -3.25
CA LEU A 219 7.51 4.73 -1.92
C LEU A 219 8.80 5.30 -1.33
N ALA A 220 9.83 5.54 -2.16
CA ALA A 220 11.05 6.20 -1.73
C ALA A 220 10.77 7.65 -1.29
N GLU A 221 9.95 8.39 -2.04
CA GLU A 221 9.54 9.75 -1.68
C GLU A 221 8.67 9.77 -0.41
N ALA A 222 7.75 8.83 -0.25
CA ALA A 222 6.96 8.68 0.97
C ALA A 222 7.85 8.39 2.20
N ALA A 223 8.83 7.50 2.04
CA ALA A 223 9.82 7.21 3.10
C ALA A 223 10.66 8.44 3.45
N ARG A 224 11.09 9.23 2.45
CA ARG A 224 11.78 10.52 2.67
C ARG A 224 10.91 11.48 3.48
N ALA A 225 9.64 11.66 3.06
CA ALA A 225 8.72 12.58 3.72
C ALA A 225 8.46 12.19 5.19
N VAL A 226 8.31 10.89 5.48
CA VAL A 226 8.21 10.38 6.85
C VAL A 226 9.50 10.64 7.61
N GLY A 227 10.66 10.36 7.02
CA GLY A 227 11.97 10.57 7.64
C GLY A 227 12.25 12.04 7.97
N GLU A 228 11.86 12.98 7.10
CA GLU A 228 12.02 14.42 7.35
C GLU A 228 11.10 14.94 8.45
N GLY A 229 9.84 14.52 8.46
CA GLY A 229 8.89 14.91 9.51
C GLY A 229 9.26 14.39 10.90
N CYS A 230 10.18 13.42 10.95
CA CYS A 230 10.70 12.84 12.19
C CYS A 230 11.99 13.50 12.69
N ARG A 231 12.60 14.37 11.90
CA ARG A 231 13.81 15.11 12.30
C ARG A 231 13.50 16.21 13.30
N ALA A 232 13.24 15.81 14.53
CA ALA A 232 13.52 16.61 15.69
C ALA A 232 14.56 15.82 16.49
N ASP A 233 15.81 16.25 16.43
CA ASP A 233 16.95 15.77 17.22
C ASP A 233 17.58 14.39 16.91
N ARG A 234 18.71 14.44 16.20
CA ARG A 234 19.94 13.65 16.45
C ARG A 234 20.11 12.23 15.94
N GLU A 235 19.41 11.68 14.94
CA GLU A 235 20.04 10.49 14.31
C GLU A 235 19.71 10.29 12.82
N PRO A 236 20.73 10.00 11.96
CA PRO A 236 20.52 9.69 10.54
C PRO A 236 19.96 8.28 10.27
N ALA A 237 19.49 7.57 11.29
CA ALA A 237 19.10 6.16 11.24
C ALA A 237 17.66 5.87 10.80
N VAL A 238 16.84 6.87 10.51
CA VAL A 238 15.38 6.72 10.30
C VAL A 238 15.03 5.90 9.05
N HIS A 239 15.92 5.81 8.05
CA HIS A 239 15.62 5.02 6.84
C HIS A 239 15.74 3.50 7.03
N ARG A 240 16.41 3.01 8.10
CA ARG A 240 16.68 1.56 8.30
C ARG A 240 15.49 0.76 8.82
N GLY A 241 14.43 1.39 9.31
CA GLY A 241 13.28 0.71 9.91
C GLY A 241 11.97 0.76 9.11
N CYS A 242 11.86 1.64 8.12
CA CYS A 242 10.63 1.81 7.36
C CYS A 242 10.40 0.61 6.42
N ARG A 243 9.18 0.08 6.42
CA ARG A 243 8.73 -1.01 5.55
C ARG A 243 7.60 -0.54 4.69
N ALA A 244 7.42 -1.23 3.56
CA ALA A 244 6.30 -0.98 2.68
C ALA A 244 5.61 -2.28 2.28
N ALA A 245 4.32 -2.19 2.02
CA ALA A 245 3.51 -3.27 1.49
C ALA A 245 2.69 -2.76 0.30
N VAL A 246 2.66 -3.54 -0.76
CA VAL A 246 1.89 -3.25 -1.98
C VAL A 246 1.09 -4.48 -2.39
N VAL A 247 -0.01 -4.28 -3.09
CA VAL A 247 -0.80 -5.40 -3.61
C VAL A 247 -0.02 -6.12 -4.71
N ALA A 248 0.56 -5.36 -5.65
CA ALA A 248 1.31 -5.93 -6.76
C ALA A 248 2.61 -5.17 -7.02
N ALA A 249 3.55 -5.84 -7.69
CA ALA A 249 4.78 -5.23 -8.18
C ALA A 249 5.04 -5.64 -9.63
N SER A 250 5.83 -4.84 -10.36
CA SER A 250 6.28 -5.24 -11.70
C SER A 250 6.93 -6.63 -11.66
N PRO A 251 6.70 -7.50 -12.67
CA PRO A 251 7.28 -8.86 -12.68
C PRO A 251 8.79 -8.86 -12.42
N SER A 252 9.54 -7.94 -13.04
CA SER A 252 10.98 -7.79 -12.85
C SER A 252 11.41 -7.53 -11.39
N ALA A 253 10.55 -6.95 -10.56
CA ALA A 253 10.86 -6.70 -9.15
C ALA A 253 10.89 -7.99 -8.30
N PHE A 254 10.38 -9.11 -8.81
CA PHE A 254 10.40 -10.42 -8.16
C PHE A 254 11.65 -11.25 -8.51
N GLU A 255 12.42 -10.87 -9.53
CA GLU A 255 13.53 -11.68 -10.07
C GLU A 255 14.77 -11.66 -9.16
N ILE A 256 14.98 -10.59 -8.40
CA ILE A 256 16.18 -10.38 -7.56
C ILE A 256 16.30 -11.39 -6.41
N ASN A 257 15.26 -12.15 -6.10
CA ASN A 257 15.26 -13.13 -5.02
C ASN A 257 15.48 -14.58 -5.50
N ARG A 258 15.98 -14.80 -6.72
CA ARG A 258 16.23 -16.14 -7.27
C ARG A 258 17.69 -16.60 -7.16
N ASN A 259 18.59 -15.78 -6.59
CA ASN A 259 19.97 -16.15 -6.31
C ASN A 259 20.22 -16.30 -4.81
#